data_7e3f3a05f800fe3f53502cb59dc13bd1
#
_entry.id   7e3f3a05f800fe3f53502cb59dc13bd1
#
_cell.length_a   1.000
_cell.length_b   1.000
_cell.length_c   1.000
_cell.angle_alpha   90.00
_cell.angle_beta   90.00
_cell.angle_gamma   90.00
#
_symmetry.space_group_name_H-M   'P 1'
#
loop_
_entity.id
_entity.type
_entity.pdbx_description
1 polymer ?
#
loop_
_entity_poly.entity_id
_entity_poly.type
_entity_poly.pdbx_seq_one_letter_code
_entity_poly.pdbx_strand_id
1 'polypeptide(L)'
;MERRNITDSPMEIYIHIPFCIKKCDYCDFLSGPSGPKEQADYVDALLEEINAAEEGKGRSVSSVFIGGGTPSVLDERFIGEILNHIRRNFQIADHAEITIEVNPGTADRNKLQAYRTYGINRLSIGLQSPDDRELKILGRIHNYEQFLETYRSARDAGFDNINIDLMSAIPDQTYEGWLCNLRTVAGLEPEHISAYSLIIEEGTPFASWTLKLPDEDTEYNMYEATAQILGEYGFEQYEISNYAKKGRECRHNVGYWIRQDYLGFGLGASSLYGKERFANTPDMKKYLENSRTPEKIREKEPPLTREDEMAEFMFLGLRMTRGISKAEFERQFGSEIDAIYGDVLRKYKSMGLLLEENGRIFLSREGIHVSNSVMADFLP
;
A
#
# COMPACT_ATOMS: atom_id res chain seq x y z
N MET A 1 4.61 -7.49 34.72
CA MET A 1 4.30 -7.59 33.27
C MET A 1 5.20 -6.60 32.55
N GLU A 2 6.21 -7.10 31.88
CA GLU A 2 7.17 -6.26 31.16
C GLU A 2 6.46 -5.54 30.02
N ARG A 3 6.55 -4.22 30.04
CA ARG A 3 6.24 -3.43 28.83
C ARG A 3 7.20 -3.93 27.75
N ARG A 4 6.69 -4.47 26.63
CA ARG A 4 7.56 -4.68 25.47
C ARG A 4 8.26 -3.35 25.21
N ASN A 5 9.58 -3.34 25.33
CA ASN A 5 10.36 -2.18 24.92
C ASN A 5 10.03 -1.93 23.46
N ILE A 6 9.68 -0.70 23.11
CA ILE A 6 9.40 -0.26 21.73
C ILE A 6 10.57 -0.66 20.79
N THR A 7 11.76 -0.81 21.35
CA THR A 7 12.99 -1.23 20.65
C THR A 7 12.99 -2.68 20.16
N ASP A 8 12.12 -3.58 20.68
CA ASP A 8 12.18 -5.01 20.36
C ASP A 8 11.18 -5.44 19.28
N SER A 9 10.21 -4.59 18.92
CA SER A 9 9.25 -4.89 17.87
C SER A 9 9.88 -4.59 16.50
N PRO A 10 9.64 -5.45 15.47
CA PRO A 10 10.12 -5.17 14.13
C PRO A 10 9.49 -3.90 13.59
N MET A 11 10.15 -3.26 12.64
CA MET A 11 9.67 -2.08 11.92
C MET A 11 9.64 -2.34 10.42
N GLU A 12 9.08 -1.39 9.68
CA GLU A 12 9.01 -1.43 8.21
C GLU A 12 9.73 -0.24 7.60
N ILE A 13 10.13 -0.37 6.34
CA ILE A 13 10.75 0.71 5.57
C ILE A 13 9.96 0.91 4.27
N TYR A 14 9.53 2.15 4.02
CA TYR A 14 8.97 2.58 2.75
C TYR A 14 9.97 3.46 2.00
N ILE A 15 10.15 3.21 0.70
CA ILE A 15 10.99 4.02 -0.18
C ILE A 15 10.12 4.62 -1.26
N HIS A 16 10.06 5.95 -1.31
CA HIS A 16 9.30 6.66 -2.34
C HIS A 16 10.18 6.98 -3.55
N ILE A 17 9.73 6.57 -4.73
CA ILE A 17 10.36 6.91 -6.02
C ILE A 17 9.36 7.75 -6.81
N PRO A 18 9.59 9.07 -6.96
CA PRO A 18 8.59 10.00 -7.51
C PRO A 18 8.58 10.07 -9.04
N PHE A 19 8.99 9.01 -9.72
CA PHE A 19 9.19 9.06 -11.16
C PHE A 19 8.23 8.14 -11.91
N CYS A 20 7.70 8.64 -13.04
CA CYS A 20 6.92 7.91 -14.02
C CYS A 20 7.39 8.25 -15.42
N ILE A 21 7.15 7.37 -16.41
CA ILE A 21 7.30 7.75 -17.83
C ILE A 21 6.25 8.80 -18.20
N LYS A 22 5.00 8.58 -17.77
CA LYS A 22 3.86 9.49 -17.90
C LYS A 22 2.97 9.33 -16.66
N LYS A 23 2.45 10.44 -16.12
CA LYS A 23 1.44 10.41 -15.05
C LYS A 23 0.09 10.05 -15.64
N CYS A 24 -0.60 9.09 -15.05
CA CYS A 24 -1.94 8.66 -15.45
C CYS A 24 -2.98 9.72 -15.09
N ASP A 25 -4.11 9.72 -15.83
CA ASP A 25 -5.09 10.81 -15.73
C ASP A 25 -5.92 10.79 -14.44
N TYR A 26 -5.90 9.69 -13.70
CA TYR A 26 -6.55 9.53 -12.39
C TYR A 26 -5.61 9.67 -11.18
N CYS A 27 -4.29 9.69 -11.39
CA CYS A 27 -3.30 9.49 -10.33
C CYS A 27 -3.02 10.80 -9.57
N ASP A 28 -3.18 10.78 -8.25
CA ASP A 28 -2.85 11.86 -7.32
C ASP A 28 -1.47 11.74 -6.68
N PHE A 29 -0.81 10.58 -6.81
CA PHE A 29 0.49 10.33 -6.18
C PHE A 29 1.52 11.39 -6.53
N LEU A 30 2.39 11.70 -5.57
CA LEU A 30 3.51 12.61 -5.75
C LEU A 30 4.53 12.02 -6.73
N SER A 31 4.26 12.20 -8.02
CA SER A 31 5.06 11.60 -9.08
C SER A 31 4.96 12.40 -10.39
N GLY A 32 5.98 12.25 -11.24
CA GLY A 32 6.00 12.89 -12.55
C GLY A 32 7.08 12.34 -13.47
N PRO A 33 7.08 12.78 -14.74
CA PRO A 33 8.14 12.45 -15.69
C PRO A 33 9.49 13.05 -15.24
N SER A 34 10.58 12.35 -15.53
CA SER A 34 11.93 12.81 -15.19
C SER A 34 12.96 12.33 -16.20
N GLY A 35 14.07 13.06 -16.29
CA GLY A 35 15.23 12.67 -17.08
C GLY A 35 16.25 11.86 -16.27
N PRO A 36 17.20 11.17 -16.95
CA PRO A 36 18.21 10.33 -16.27
C PRO A 36 19.06 11.09 -15.24
N LYS A 37 19.38 12.37 -15.50
CA LYS A 37 20.14 13.18 -14.55
C LYS A 37 19.36 13.45 -13.27
N GLU A 38 18.08 13.82 -13.41
CA GLU A 38 17.21 14.10 -12.27
C GLU A 38 16.99 12.85 -11.42
N GLN A 39 16.86 11.68 -12.06
CA GLN A 39 16.78 10.38 -11.37
C GLN A 39 18.08 10.10 -10.58
N ALA A 40 19.25 10.33 -11.16
CA ALA A 40 20.53 10.15 -10.49
C ALA A 40 20.70 11.11 -9.31
N ASP A 41 20.47 12.41 -9.52
CA ASP A 41 20.56 13.44 -8.47
C ASP A 41 19.60 13.09 -7.29
N TYR A 42 18.40 12.58 -7.59
CA TYR A 42 17.43 12.15 -6.58
C TYR A 42 17.91 10.92 -5.80
N VAL A 43 18.41 9.92 -6.51
CA VAL A 43 18.92 8.70 -5.83
C VAL A 43 20.09 9.04 -4.92
N ASP A 44 21.03 9.90 -5.37
CA ASP A 44 22.12 10.35 -4.52
C ASP A 44 21.60 11.03 -3.23
N ALA A 45 20.59 11.89 -3.35
CA ALA A 45 19.95 12.53 -2.20
C ALA A 45 19.24 11.51 -1.27
N LEU A 46 18.57 10.52 -1.84
CA LEU A 46 17.90 9.45 -1.09
C LEU A 46 18.92 8.59 -0.32
N LEU A 47 20.06 8.26 -0.92
CA LEU A 47 21.12 7.52 -0.25
C LEU A 47 21.71 8.32 0.92
N GLU A 48 21.87 9.62 0.75
CA GLU A 48 22.32 10.52 1.83
C GLU A 48 21.30 10.59 2.98
N GLU A 49 20.01 10.66 2.68
CA GLU A 49 18.95 10.61 3.69
C GLU A 49 19.00 9.29 4.49
N ILE A 50 19.06 8.15 3.78
CA ILE A 50 19.15 6.82 4.41
C ILE A 50 20.36 6.72 5.35
N ASN A 51 21.52 7.26 4.92
CA ASN A 51 22.74 7.25 5.73
C ASN A 51 22.63 8.17 6.95
N ALA A 52 21.93 9.29 6.83
CA ALA A 52 21.77 10.26 7.91
C ALA A 52 20.71 9.86 8.96
N ALA A 53 19.85 8.89 8.65
CA ALA A 53 18.81 8.46 9.57
C ALA A 53 19.42 7.80 10.82
N GLU A 54 19.02 8.27 12.00
CA GLU A 54 19.39 7.68 13.29
C GLU A 54 18.27 6.81 13.87
N GLU A 55 17.02 7.11 13.51
CA GLU A 55 15.86 6.33 13.94
C GLU A 55 15.89 4.92 13.35
N GLY A 56 15.50 3.95 14.13
CA GLY A 56 15.40 2.55 13.70
C GLY A 56 16.72 1.80 13.59
N LYS A 57 17.88 2.44 13.79
CA LYS A 57 19.16 1.73 13.83
C LYS A 57 19.14 0.64 14.92
N GLY A 58 19.54 -0.57 14.52
CA GLY A 58 19.56 -1.74 15.41
C GLY A 58 18.21 -2.43 15.59
N ARG A 59 17.10 -1.89 15.05
CA ARG A 59 15.81 -2.61 15.02
C ARG A 59 15.73 -3.54 13.81
N SER A 60 15.02 -4.66 14.00
CA SER A 60 14.75 -5.59 12.92
C SER A 60 13.71 -5.01 11.95
N VAL A 61 14.00 -5.06 10.65
CA VAL A 61 13.09 -4.64 9.58
C VAL A 61 12.39 -5.86 9.01
N SER A 62 11.07 -5.91 9.14
CA SER A 62 10.21 -7.01 8.67
C SER A 62 9.79 -6.87 7.21
N SER A 63 9.73 -5.64 6.69
CA SER A 63 9.44 -5.40 5.28
C SER A 63 10.12 -4.13 4.75
N VAL A 64 10.45 -4.14 3.46
CA VAL A 64 10.86 -2.98 2.67
C VAL A 64 9.94 -2.88 1.46
N PHE A 65 9.30 -1.73 1.26
CA PHE A 65 8.42 -1.49 0.14
C PHE A 65 8.95 -0.31 -0.69
N ILE A 66 9.28 -0.55 -1.95
CA ILE A 66 9.76 0.45 -2.90
C ILE A 66 8.60 0.79 -3.83
N GLY A 67 7.99 1.96 -3.63
CA GLY A 67 6.77 2.37 -4.32
C GLY A 67 6.74 3.84 -4.69
N GLY A 68 5.55 4.34 -5.00
CA GLY A 68 5.26 5.74 -5.27
C GLY A 68 4.79 6.03 -6.69
N GLY A 69 5.65 6.53 -7.56
CA GLY A 69 5.35 6.70 -8.98
C GLY A 69 5.47 5.37 -9.73
N THR A 70 6.66 5.09 -10.20
CA THR A 70 7.00 3.83 -10.89
C THR A 70 8.47 3.52 -10.62
N PRO A 71 8.81 2.84 -9.53
CA PRO A 71 10.20 2.54 -9.19
C PRO A 71 10.97 1.82 -10.31
N SER A 72 10.27 1.02 -11.08
CA SER A 72 10.84 0.28 -12.20
C SER A 72 11.25 1.12 -13.43
N VAL A 73 11.04 2.44 -13.43
CA VAL A 73 11.64 3.32 -14.46
C VAL A 73 13.12 3.61 -14.18
N LEU A 74 13.55 3.52 -12.91
CA LEU A 74 14.95 3.68 -12.57
C LEU A 74 15.80 2.57 -13.19
N ASP A 75 17.07 2.87 -13.46
CA ASP A 75 18.09 1.84 -13.74
C ASP A 75 18.16 0.87 -12.55
N GLU A 76 18.24 -0.43 -12.80
CA GLU A 76 18.27 -1.46 -11.76
C GLU A 76 19.42 -1.30 -10.77
N ARG A 77 20.55 -0.69 -11.20
CA ARG A 77 21.69 -0.41 -10.34
C ARG A 77 21.31 0.52 -9.19
N PHE A 78 20.47 1.52 -9.43
CA PHE A 78 19.99 2.42 -8.39
C PHE A 78 19.17 1.66 -7.33
N ILE A 79 18.33 0.73 -7.75
CA ILE A 79 17.58 -0.11 -6.81
C ILE A 79 18.52 -0.97 -5.97
N GLY A 80 19.58 -1.52 -6.59
CA GLY A 80 20.64 -2.26 -5.89
C GLY A 80 21.38 -1.40 -4.87
N GLU A 81 21.73 -0.15 -5.22
CA GLU A 81 22.40 0.81 -4.33
C GLU A 81 21.50 1.18 -3.14
N ILE A 82 20.23 1.50 -3.37
CA ILE A 82 19.25 1.80 -2.31
C ILE A 82 19.18 0.62 -1.32
N LEU A 83 18.97 -0.60 -1.80
CA LEU A 83 18.87 -1.78 -0.94
C LEU A 83 20.18 -2.07 -0.19
N ASN A 84 21.34 -1.80 -0.80
CA ASN A 84 22.64 -1.93 -0.13
C ASN A 84 22.81 -0.91 1.00
N HIS A 85 22.35 0.34 0.80
CA HIS A 85 22.39 1.38 1.85
C HIS A 85 21.41 1.04 2.98
N ILE A 86 20.22 0.52 2.68
CA ILE A 86 19.29 0.02 3.69
C ILE A 86 19.96 -1.08 4.53
N ARG A 87 20.59 -2.09 3.90
CA ARG A 87 21.26 -3.19 4.62
C ARG A 87 22.46 -2.76 5.47
N ARG A 88 23.12 -1.66 5.10
CA ARG A 88 24.24 -1.11 5.89
C ARG A 88 23.78 -0.37 7.13
N ASN A 89 22.60 0.24 7.08
CA ASN A 89 22.07 1.10 8.14
C ASN A 89 21.04 0.40 9.04
N PHE A 90 20.35 -0.65 8.55
CA PHE A 90 19.29 -1.34 9.25
C PHE A 90 19.46 -2.86 9.25
N GLN A 91 18.89 -3.52 10.26
CA GLN A 91 18.88 -4.97 10.35
C GLN A 91 17.70 -5.55 9.58
N ILE A 92 17.91 -5.94 8.31
CA ILE A 92 16.86 -6.62 7.53
C ILE A 92 16.72 -8.04 8.05
N ALA A 93 15.51 -8.43 8.47
CA ALA A 93 15.25 -9.80 8.91
C ALA A 93 15.45 -10.82 7.77
N ASP A 94 15.90 -12.02 8.08
CA ASP A 94 16.19 -13.07 7.08
C ASP A 94 14.97 -13.38 6.18
N HIS A 95 13.75 -13.21 6.72
CA HIS A 95 12.51 -13.45 6.00
C HIS A 95 11.73 -12.15 5.73
N ALA A 96 12.43 -11.02 5.65
CA ALA A 96 11.79 -9.75 5.32
C ALA A 96 11.12 -9.82 3.93
N GLU A 97 9.93 -9.25 3.83
CA GLU A 97 9.29 -9.01 2.55
C GLU A 97 9.93 -7.77 1.90
N ILE A 98 10.50 -7.93 0.71
CA ILE A 98 11.07 -6.82 -0.05
C ILE A 98 10.30 -6.70 -1.35
N THR A 99 9.44 -5.68 -1.41
CA THR A 99 8.52 -5.42 -2.53
C THR A 99 9.04 -4.27 -3.40
N ILE A 100 8.85 -4.37 -4.71
CA ILE A 100 8.99 -3.26 -5.64
C ILE A 100 7.75 -3.16 -6.54
N GLU A 101 7.28 -1.93 -6.78
CA GLU A 101 6.25 -1.65 -7.78
C GLU A 101 6.83 -1.62 -9.19
N VAL A 102 6.10 -2.26 -10.09
CA VAL A 102 6.47 -2.40 -11.50
C VAL A 102 5.31 -2.00 -12.40
N ASN A 103 5.55 -1.09 -13.33
CA ASN A 103 4.59 -0.87 -14.41
C ASN A 103 4.96 -1.75 -15.63
N PRO A 104 3.96 -2.34 -16.32
CA PRO A 104 4.20 -3.13 -17.52
C PRO A 104 5.04 -2.38 -18.56
N GLY A 105 6.02 -3.08 -19.15
CA GLY A 105 6.95 -2.50 -20.14
C GLY A 105 8.11 -1.69 -19.56
N THR A 106 8.21 -1.51 -18.23
CA THR A 106 9.33 -0.77 -17.58
C THR A 106 10.43 -1.68 -17.03
N ALA A 107 10.17 -2.98 -16.95
CA ALA A 107 11.14 -3.97 -16.47
C ALA A 107 11.14 -5.19 -17.42
N ASP A 108 12.25 -5.39 -18.08
CA ASP A 108 12.51 -6.58 -18.88
C ASP A 108 13.04 -7.74 -17.99
N ARG A 109 13.27 -8.90 -18.60
CA ARG A 109 13.76 -10.10 -17.91
C ARG A 109 15.09 -9.85 -17.16
N ASN A 110 16.03 -9.11 -17.75
CA ASN A 110 17.33 -8.88 -17.15
C ASN A 110 17.21 -8.02 -15.89
N LYS A 111 16.40 -6.98 -15.97
CA LYS A 111 16.10 -6.09 -14.84
C LYS A 111 15.39 -6.84 -13.72
N LEU A 112 14.43 -7.71 -14.04
CA LEU A 112 13.75 -8.54 -13.05
C LEU A 112 14.69 -9.57 -12.40
N GLN A 113 15.63 -10.14 -13.14
CA GLN A 113 16.71 -11.00 -12.58
C GLN A 113 17.63 -10.22 -11.66
N ALA A 114 17.99 -8.98 -12.02
CA ALA A 114 18.78 -8.10 -11.15
C ALA A 114 18.03 -7.82 -9.83
N TYR A 115 16.74 -7.54 -9.88
CA TYR A 115 15.91 -7.34 -8.69
C TYR A 115 15.95 -8.58 -7.76
N ARG A 116 15.83 -9.79 -8.33
CA ARG A 116 15.98 -11.04 -7.54
C ARG A 116 17.36 -11.12 -6.89
N THR A 117 18.42 -10.78 -7.63
CA THR A 117 19.80 -10.79 -7.11
C THR A 117 19.97 -9.78 -5.97
N TYR A 118 19.28 -8.65 -6.03
CA TYR A 118 19.29 -7.66 -4.94
C TYR A 118 18.41 -8.06 -3.75
N GLY A 119 17.71 -9.21 -3.83
CA GLY A 119 16.93 -9.78 -2.75
C GLY A 119 15.47 -9.34 -2.72
N ILE A 120 14.99 -8.68 -3.78
CA ILE A 120 13.55 -8.42 -3.92
C ILE A 120 12.85 -9.76 -4.09
N ASN A 121 11.80 -10.00 -3.27
CA ASN A 121 11.09 -11.27 -3.22
C ASN A 121 9.59 -11.16 -3.50
N ARG A 122 9.08 -9.92 -3.68
CA ARG A 122 7.70 -9.65 -4.06
C ARG A 122 7.64 -8.55 -5.12
N LEU A 123 6.76 -8.71 -6.11
CA LEU A 123 6.45 -7.67 -7.10
C LEU A 123 5.01 -7.19 -6.93
N SER A 124 4.76 -5.89 -7.15
CA SER A 124 3.42 -5.34 -7.35
C SER A 124 3.33 -4.80 -8.76
N ILE A 125 2.51 -5.41 -9.62
CA ILE A 125 2.42 -5.05 -11.03
C ILE A 125 1.12 -4.28 -11.29
N GLY A 126 1.27 -3.01 -11.66
CA GLY A 126 0.16 -2.11 -11.93
C GLY A 126 -0.52 -2.36 -13.29
N LEU A 127 -1.34 -3.38 -13.40
CA LEU A 127 -2.13 -3.66 -14.61
C LEU A 127 -3.30 -2.69 -14.75
N GLN A 128 -4.11 -2.56 -13.74
CA GLN A 128 -5.35 -1.80 -13.61
C GLN A 128 -6.54 -2.44 -14.34
N SER A 129 -6.39 -2.88 -15.59
CA SER A 129 -7.41 -3.60 -16.36
C SER A 129 -6.76 -4.48 -17.43
N PRO A 130 -7.29 -5.67 -17.74
CA PRO A 130 -6.94 -6.45 -18.90
C PRO A 130 -7.64 -5.98 -20.20
N ASP A 131 -8.56 -4.98 -20.14
CA ASP A 131 -9.18 -4.36 -21.30
C ASP A 131 -8.41 -3.11 -21.76
N ASP A 132 -7.85 -3.16 -22.97
CA ASP A 132 -7.07 -2.06 -23.54
C ASP A 132 -7.86 -0.75 -23.74
N ARG A 133 -9.21 -0.81 -23.77
CA ARG A 133 -10.05 0.40 -23.84
C ARG A 133 -10.06 1.09 -22.49
N GLU A 134 -10.21 0.31 -21.41
CA GLU A 134 -10.16 0.81 -20.03
C GLU A 134 -8.77 1.39 -19.71
N LEU A 135 -7.70 0.71 -20.15
CA LEU A 135 -6.33 1.23 -20.01
C LEU A 135 -6.15 2.59 -20.70
N LYS A 136 -6.71 2.76 -21.89
CA LYS A 136 -6.66 4.05 -22.62
C LYS A 136 -7.44 5.14 -21.89
N ILE A 137 -8.61 4.83 -21.33
CA ILE A 137 -9.42 5.76 -20.54
C ILE A 137 -8.60 6.24 -19.33
N LEU A 138 -7.92 5.35 -18.63
CA LEU A 138 -7.06 5.65 -17.49
C LEU A 138 -5.77 6.42 -17.87
N GLY A 139 -5.49 6.63 -19.16
CA GLY A 139 -4.25 7.26 -19.62
C GLY A 139 -3.00 6.39 -19.47
N ARG A 140 -3.19 5.04 -19.34
CA ARG A 140 -2.07 4.09 -19.24
C ARG A 140 -1.32 4.01 -20.57
N ILE A 141 0.01 3.85 -20.48
CA ILE A 141 0.89 3.79 -21.64
C ILE A 141 1.14 2.36 -22.15
N HIS A 142 0.79 1.36 -21.35
CA HIS A 142 0.89 -0.05 -21.71
C HIS A 142 -0.45 -0.63 -22.14
N ASN A 143 -0.41 -1.78 -22.82
CA ASN A 143 -1.55 -2.61 -23.14
C ASN A 143 -1.46 -3.97 -22.41
N TYR A 144 -2.50 -4.79 -22.52
CA TYR A 144 -2.57 -6.08 -21.85
C TYR A 144 -1.47 -7.05 -22.26
N GLU A 145 -1.05 -7.07 -23.55
CA GLU A 145 0.02 -7.95 -24.00
C GLU A 145 1.37 -7.58 -23.37
N GLN A 146 1.69 -6.29 -23.24
CA GLN A 146 2.90 -5.83 -22.55
C GLN A 146 2.88 -6.20 -21.06
N PHE A 147 1.69 -6.21 -20.43
CA PHE A 147 1.55 -6.74 -19.09
C PHE A 147 1.87 -8.24 -19.03
N LEU A 148 1.30 -9.03 -19.95
CA LEU A 148 1.57 -10.48 -20.01
C LEU A 148 3.05 -10.79 -20.23
N GLU A 149 3.74 -10.02 -21.06
CA GLU A 149 5.19 -10.14 -21.27
C GLU A 149 5.96 -9.87 -19.95
N THR A 150 5.59 -8.79 -19.25
CA THR A 150 6.21 -8.45 -17.96
C THR A 150 5.94 -9.53 -16.90
N TYR A 151 4.69 -10.03 -16.81
CA TYR A 151 4.28 -11.07 -15.89
C TYR A 151 5.02 -12.40 -16.14
N ARG A 152 5.09 -12.86 -17.40
CA ARG A 152 5.86 -14.06 -17.80
C ARG A 152 7.34 -13.90 -17.48
N SER A 153 7.92 -12.74 -17.80
CA SER A 153 9.32 -12.42 -17.48
C SER A 153 9.60 -12.44 -15.97
N ALA A 154 8.63 -12.00 -15.15
CA ALA A 154 8.73 -12.06 -13.69
C ALA A 154 8.72 -13.52 -13.20
N ARG A 155 7.83 -14.36 -13.71
CA ARG A 155 7.81 -15.80 -13.41
C ARG A 155 9.12 -16.48 -13.85
N ASP A 156 9.60 -16.18 -15.04
CA ASP A 156 10.89 -16.71 -15.58
C ASP A 156 12.09 -16.24 -14.77
N ALA A 157 12.04 -15.07 -14.15
CA ALA A 157 13.06 -14.58 -13.22
C ALA A 157 12.97 -15.21 -11.83
N GLY A 158 11.96 -16.07 -11.58
CA GLY A 158 11.77 -16.83 -10.35
C GLY A 158 10.98 -16.10 -9.26
N PHE A 159 10.16 -15.10 -9.61
CA PHE A 159 9.21 -14.52 -8.66
C PHE A 159 8.02 -15.45 -8.45
N ASP A 160 7.79 -15.84 -7.21
CA ASP A 160 6.68 -16.68 -6.72
C ASP A 160 5.75 -15.93 -5.76
N ASN A 161 5.89 -14.61 -5.68
CA ASN A 161 5.01 -13.72 -4.93
C ASN A 161 4.78 -12.44 -5.76
N ILE A 162 3.69 -12.45 -6.53
CA ILE A 162 3.32 -11.36 -7.42
C ILE A 162 1.93 -10.86 -7.06
N ASN A 163 1.83 -9.56 -6.84
CA ASN A 163 0.58 -8.85 -6.80
C ASN A 163 0.24 -8.27 -8.18
N ILE A 164 -1.04 -8.28 -8.52
CA ILE A 164 -1.59 -7.57 -9.68
C ILE A 164 -2.62 -6.57 -9.18
N ASP A 165 -2.41 -5.28 -9.51
CA ASP A 165 -3.36 -4.23 -9.19
C ASP A 165 -4.46 -4.17 -10.24
N LEU A 166 -5.72 -4.17 -9.81
CA LEU A 166 -6.93 -4.02 -10.61
C LEU A 166 -7.76 -2.85 -10.11
N MET A 167 -8.41 -2.16 -11.03
CA MET A 167 -9.29 -1.03 -10.75
C MET A 167 -10.69 -1.32 -11.25
N SER A 168 -11.69 -1.18 -10.38
CA SER A 168 -13.11 -1.17 -10.72
C SER A 168 -13.65 0.25 -10.85
N ALA A 169 -14.89 0.38 -11.27
CA ALA A 169 -15.59 1.65 -11.47
C ALA A 169 -14.88 2.62 -12.44
N ILE A 170 -14.12 2.09 -13.40
CA ILE A 170 -13.53 2.89 -14.47
C ILE A 170 -14.65 3.49 -15.33
N PRO A 171 -14.52 4.72 -15.88
CA PRO A 171 -15.51 5.27 -16.79
C PRO A 171 -15.87 4.31 -17.91
N ASP A 172 -17.16 4.19 -18.21
CA ASP A 172 -17.76 3.24 -19.18
C ASP A 172 -17.57 1.74 -18.85
N GLN A 173 -16.98 1.38 -17.72
CA GLN A 173 -16.87 -0.03 -17.30
C GLN A 173 -18.25 -0.58 -16.91
N THR A 174 -18.57 -1.78 -17.39
CA THR A 174 -19.81 -2.48 -17.04
C THR A 174 -19.56 -3.52 -15.95
N TYR A 175 -20.61 -3.93 -15.26
CA TYR A 175 -20.55 -5.02 -14.28
C TYR A 175 -19.98 -6.31 -14.91
N GLU A 176 -20.49 -6.73 -16.07
CA GLU A 176 -20.02 -7.91 -16.78
C GLU A 176 -18.55 -7.77 -17.24
N GLY A 177 -18.14 -6.56 -17.64
CA GLY A 177 -16.75 -6.24 -17.96
C GLY A 177 -15.84 -6.47 -16.77
N TRP A 178 -16.24 -5.97 -15.59
CA TRP A 178 -15.51 -6.20 -14.34
C TRP A 178 -15.38 -7.69 -13.98
N LEU A 179 -16.48 -8.46 -14.09
CA LEU A 179 -16.43 -9.90 -13.85
C LEU A 179 -15.47 -10.62 -14.80
N CYS A 180 -15.44 -10.20 -16.06
CA CYS A 180 -14.48 -10.72 -17.04
C CYS A 180 -13.04 -10.38 -16.65
N ASN A 181 -12.78 -9.15 -16.24
CA ASN A 181 -11.47 -8.69 -15.79
C ASN A 181 -10.95 -9.52 -14.61
N LEU A 182 -11.79 -9.72 -13.59
CA LEU A 182 -11.45 -10.54 -12.42
C LEU A 182 -11.07 -11.98 -12.80
N ARG A 183 -11.90 -12.65 -13.62
CA ARG A 183 -11.64 -14.03 -14.05
C ARG A 183 -10.37 -14.13 -14.91
N THR A 184 -10.14 -13.14 -15.78
CA THR A 184 -8.95 -13.09 -16.64
C THR A 184 -7.69 -13.02 -15.79
N VAL A 185 -7.67 -12.15 -14.76
CA VAL A 185 -6.48 -11.95 -13.94
C VAL A 185 -6.31 -13.09 -12.92
N ALA A 186 -7.39 -13.54 -12.29
CA ALA A 186 -7.32 -14.68 -11.37
C ALA A 186 -6.85 -15.97 -12.07
N GLY A 187 -7.21 -16.15 -13.36
CA GLY A 187 -6.76 -17.26 -14.19
C GLY A 187 -5.26 -17.25 -14.53
N LEU A 188 -4.54 -16.16 -14.27
CA LEU A 188 -3.07 -16.09 -14.35
C LEU A 188 -2.39 -16.67 -13.10
N GLU A 189 -3.18 -16.98 -12.07
CA GLU A 189 -2.74 -17.57 -10.81
C GLU A 189 -1.66 -16.75 -10.06
N PRO A 190 -1.85 -15.40 -9.89
CA PRO A 190 -0.96 -14.65 -9.01
C PRO A 190 -1.17 -15.07 -7.55
N GLU A 191 -0.28 -14.67 -6.67
CA GLU A 191 -0.39 -14.92 -5.22
C GLU A 191 -1.24 -13.88 -4.52
N HIS A 192 -1.37 -12.69 -5.13
CA HIS A 192 -2.06 -11.56 -4.54
C HIS A 192 -2.75 -10.71 -5.63
N ILE A 193 -3.91 -10.16 -5.31
CA ILE A 193 -4.64 -9.20 -6.16
C ILE A 193 -5.08 -8.03 -5.28
N SER A 194 -4.71 -6.81 -5.67
CA SER A 194 -5.28 -5.58 -5.14
C SER A 194 -6.43 -5.16 -6.07
N ALA A 195 -7.66 -5.12 -5.56
CA ALA A 195 -8.84 -4.72 -6.33
C ALA A 195 -9.53 -3.56 -5.61
N TYR A 196 -9.48 -2.38 -6.19
CA TYR A 196 -10.01 -1.15 -5.60
C TYR A 196 -10.81 -0.35 -6.62
N SER A 197 -11.83 0.38 -6.13
CA SER A 197 -12.62 1.29 -6.96
C SER A 197 -11.82 2.54 -7.31
N LEU A 198 -12.04 3.06 -8.51
CA LEU A 198 -11.53 4.37 -8.91
C LEU A 198 -12.11 5.45 -8.00
N ILE A 199 -11.23 6.25 -7.42
CA ILE A 199 -11.58 7.47 -6.69
C ILE A 199 -11.12 8.66 -7.52
N ILE A 200 -11.99 9.66 -7.69
CA ILE A 200 -11.66 10.89 -8.39
C ILE A 200 -11.08 11.89 -7.38
N GLU A 201 -9.77 12.04 -7.41
CA GLU A 201 -9.06 12.94 -6.50
C GLU A 201 -8.95 14.35 -7.09
N GLU A 202 -9.11 15.37 -6.23
CA GLU A 202 -8.93 16.76 -6.60
C GLU A 202 -7.50 17.00 -7.11
N GLY A 203 -7.36 17.82 -8.16
CA GLY A 203 -6.05 18.09 -8.78
C GLY A 203 -5.63 17.10 -9.86
N THR A 204 -6.37 16.00 -10.04
CA THR A 204 -6.16 15.08 -11.17
C THR A 204 -6.87 15.57 -12.44
N PRO A 205 -6.41 15.19 -13.65
CA PRO A 205 -7.15 15.44 -14.88
C PRO A 205 -8.60 14.96 -14.82
N PHE A 206 -8.85 13.78 -14.25
CA PHE A 206 -10.20 13.22 -14.11
C PHE A 206 -11.17 14.10 -13.32
N ALA A 207 -10.70 14.85 -12.33
CA ALA A 207 -11.52 15.78 -11.56
C ALA A 207 -12.12 16.92 -12.44
N SER A 208 -11.50 17.23 -13.58
CA SER A 208 -11.94 18.26 -14.52
C SER A 208 -12.76 17.73 -15.70
N TRP A 209 -12.87 16.40 -15.87
CA TRP A 209 -13.57 15.79 -16.99
C TRP A 209 -15.01 15.42 -16.65
N THR A 210 -15.86 15.40 -17.67
CA THR A 210 -17.20 14.80 -17.53
C THR A 210 -17.07 13.30 -17.80
N LEU A 211 -17.01 12.52 -16.72
CA LEU A 211 -16.83 11.07 -16.77
C LEU A 211 -18.18 10.35 -16.66
N LYS A 212 -18.32 9.27 -17.38
CA LYS A 212 -19.47 8.37 -17.26
C LYS A 212 -19.10 7.20 -16.35
N LEU A 213 -19.21 7.43 -15.05
CA LEU A 213 -18.95 6.41 -14.04
C LEU A 213 -20.14 5.43 -13.93
N PRO A 214 -19.90 4.17 -13.49
CA PRO A 214 -20.95 3.30 -13.01
C PRO A 214 -21.76 3.99 -11.89
N ASP A 215 -23.04 3.66 -11.75
CA ASP A 215 -23.83 4.13 -10.63
C ASP A 215 -23.48 3.38 -9.33
N GLU A 216 -23.93 3.90 -8.19
CA GLU A 216 -23.61 3.35 -6.87
C GLU A 216 -24.03 1.88 -6.72
N ASP A 217 -25.17 1.48 -7.28
CA ASP A 217 -25.64 0.09 -7.24
C ASP A 217 -24.74 -0.82 -8.06
N THR A 218 -24.26 -0.36 -9.20
CA THR A 218 -23.32 -1.08 -10.04
C THR A 218 -21.97 -1.24 -9.35
N GLU A 219 -21.46 -0.17 -8.74
CA GLU A 219 -20.19 -0.21 -7.97
C GLU A 219 -20.28 -1.14 -6.77
N TYR A 220 -21.39 -1.08 -6.02
CA TYR A 220 -21.68 -2.00 -4.93
C TYR A 220 -21.63 -3.46 -5.42
N ASN A 221 -22.33 -3.76 -6.52
CA ASN A 221 -22.36 -5.12 -7.08
C ASN A 221 -20.96 -5.58 -7.58
N MET A 222 -20.16 -4.67 -8.16
CA MET A 222 -18.78 -4.97 -8.55
C MET A 222 -17.93 -5.38 -7.35
N TYR A 223 -18.04 -4.63 -6.23
CA TYR A 223 -17.31 -4.95 -5.01
C TYR A 223 -17.73 -6.32 -4.45
N GLU A 224 -19.03 -6.58 -4.32
CA GLU A 224 -19.57 -7.84 -3.81
C GLU A 224 -19.13 -9.04 -4.66
N ALA A 225 -19.17 -8.90 -5.98
CA ALA A 225 -18.75 -9.95 -6.90
C ALA A 225 -17.24 -10.23 -6.82
N THR A 226 -16.42 -9.22 -6.46
CA THR A 226 -14.97 -9.36 -6.38
C THR A 226 -14.59 -10.46 -5.37
N ALA A 227 -15.09 -10.37 -4.14
CA ALA A 227 -14.79 -11.37 -3.11
C ALA A 227 -15.29 -12.77 -3.49
N GLN A 228 -16.48 -12.85 -4.11
CA GLN A 228 -17.03 -14.12 -4.55
C GLN A 228 -16.17 -14.77 -5.66
N ILE A 229 -15.87 -14.02 -6.72
CA ILE A 229 -15.11 -14.54 -7.88
C ILE A 229 -13.69 -14.91 -7.46
N LEU A 230 -12.99 -14.03 -6.76
CA LEU A 230 -11.63 -14.33 -6.32
C LEU A 230 -11.58 -15.52 -5.36
N GLY A 231 -12.62 -15.71 -4.53
CA GLY A 231 -12.79 -16.89 -3.71
C GLY A 231 -12.87 -18.20 -4.50
N GLU A 232 -13.51 -18.21 -5.68
CA GLU A 232 -13.56 -19.37 -6.59
C GLU A 232 -12.15 -19.79 -7.08
N TYR A 233 -11.20 -18.84 -7.12
CA TYR A 233 -9.79 -19.07 -7.48
C TYR A 233 -8.88 -19.25 -6.26
N GLY A 234 -9.44 -19.35 -5.04
CA GLY A 234 -8.71 -19.62 -3.81
C GLY A 234 -7.99 -18.40 -3.22
N PHE A 235 -8.44 -17.18 -3.52
CA PHE A 235 -8.02 -15.98 -2.82
C PHE A 235 -8.93 -15.73 -1.63
N GLU A 236 -8.37 -15.25 -0.54
CA GLU A 236 -9.09 -14.80 0.64
C GLU A 236 -8.93 -13.27 0.77
N GLN A 237 -10.04 -12.56 0.99
CA GLN A 237 -10.00 -11.13 1.32
C GLN A 237 -9.44 -10.98 2.73
N TYR A 238 -8.31 -10.26 2.92
CA TYR A 238 -7.73 -10.07 4.23
C TYR A 238 -7.87 -8.61 4.75
N GLU A 239 -8.14 -7.67 3.85
CA GLU A 239 -8.53 -6.29 4.16
C GLU A 239 -9.41 -5.73 3.03
N ILE A 240 -9.90 -4.49 3.12
CA ILE A 240 -10.95 -3.91 2.28
C ILE A 240 -10.70 -4.09 0.78
N SER A 241 -9.45 -3.91 0.31
CA SER A 241 -9.12 -3.87 -1.12
C SER A 241 -8.16 -4.98 -1.57
N ASN A 242 -7.68 -5.83 -0.64
CA ASN A 242 -6.64 -6.79 -0.96
C ASN A 242 -7.05 -8.24 -0.71
N TYR A 243 -6.71 -9.07 -1.67
CA TYR A 243 -7.02 -10.49 -1.75
C TYR A 243 -5.73 -11.29 -1.95
N ALA A 244 -5.53 -12.36 -1.19
CA ALA A 244 -4.31 -13.15 -1.26
C ALA A 244 -4.59 -14.65 -1.20
N LYS A 245 -3.72 -15.44 -1.79
CA LYS A 245 -3.57 -16.84 -1.45
C LYS A 245 -3.11 -16.95 -0.01
N LYS A 246 -3.48 -18.01 0.69
CA LYS A 246 -3.14 -18.22 2.11
C LYS A 246 -1.64 -18.04 2.37
N GLY A 247 -1.29 -17.11 3.29
CA GLY A 247 0.09 -16.79 3.68
C GLY A 247 0.84 -15.93 2.65
N ARG A 248 0.12 -15.29 1.72
CA ARG A 248 0.67 -14.37 0.71
C ARG A 248 0.12 -12.95 0.85
N GLU A 249 -0.48 -12.63 2.00
CA GLU A 249 -0.88 -11.28 2.36
C GLU A 249 0.33 -10.34 2.30
N CYS A 250 0.16 -9.11 1.82
CA CYS A 250 1.21 -8.09 1.82
C CYS A 250 1.54 -7.70 3.26
N ARG A 251 2.72 -8.10 3.75
CA ARG A 251 3.12 -7.85 5.14
C ARG A 251 3.25 -6.37 5.43
N HIS A 252 3.75 -5.61 4.49
CA HIS A 252 3.89 -4.16 4.59
C HIS A 252 2.53 -3.47 4.79
N ASN A 253 1.52 -3.83 3.99
CA ASN A 253 0.17 -3.29 4.16
C ASN A 253 -0.45 -3.70 5.50
N VAL A 254 -0.28 -4.98 5.88
CA VAL A 254 -0.75 -5.46 7.20
C VAL A 254 -0.09 -4.67 8.33
N GLY A 255 1.21 -4.36 8.22
CA GLY A 255 1.93 -3.55 9.20
C GLY A 255 1.28 -2.18 9.41
N TYR A 256 0.90 -1.49 8.35
CA TYR A 256 0.15 -0.22 8.46
C TYR A 256 -1.17 -0.39 9.22
N TRP A 257 -1.94 -1.45 8.91
CA TRP A 257 -3.25 -1.68 9.53
C TRP A 257 -3.17 -2.09 11.00
N ILE A 258 -2.05 -2.62 11.46
CA ILE A 258 -1.81 -2.94 12.88
C ILE A 258 -0.95 -1.89 13.60
N ARG A 259 -0.72 -0.74 12.98
CA ARG A 259 0.10 0.37 13.52
C ARG A 259 1.52 -0.05 13.87
N GLN A 260 2.15 -0.86 13.03
CA GLN A 260 3.58 -1.15 13.15
C GLN A 260 4.39 0.12 12.84
N ASP A 261 5.48 0.34 13.58
CA ASP A 261 6.40 1.43 13.26
C ASP A 261 6.97 1.29 11.86
N TYR A 262 7.05 2.39 11.12
CA TYR A 262 7.69 2.42 9.81
C TYR A 262 8.43 3.74 9.59
N LEU A 263 9.49 3.68 8.79
CA LEU A 263 10.23 4.84 8.31
C LEU A 263 10.06 4.96 6.80
N GLY A 264 9.59 6.11 6.35
CA GLY A 264 9.54 6.49 4.95
C GLY A 264 10.76 7.32 4.56
N PHE A 265 11.40 6.94 3.47
CA PHE A 265 12.50 7.67 2.84
C PHE A 265 12.11 8.15 1.45
N GLY A 266 12.60 9.31 1.07
CA GLY A 266 12.31 9.93 -0.21
C GLY A 266 11.29 11.07 -0.11
N LEU A 267 11.05 11.69 -1.25
CA LEU A 267 10.18 12.85 -1.40
C LEU A 267 8.76 12.57 -0.91
N GLY A 268 8.24 13.38 0.03
CA GLY A 268 6.87 13.22 0.55
C GLY A 268 6.61 11.95 1.35
N ALA A 269 7.60 11.11 1.61
CA ALA A 269 7.42 9.86 2.33
C ALA A 269 7.02 10.10 3.79
N SER A 270 5.94 9.44 4.23
CA SER A 270 5.45 9.51 5.60
C SER A 270 6.11 8.44 6.49
N SER A 271 6.15 8.72 7.79
CA SER A 271 6.68 7.83 8.83
C SER A 271 5.77 7.81 10.05
N LEU A 272 5.73 6.67 10.71
CA LEU A 272 5.24 6.52 12.09
C LEU A 272 6.33 5.81 12.88
N TYR A 273 6.99 6.51 13.78
CA TYR A 273 8.06 5.94 14.58
C TYR A 273 7.90 6.31 16.05
N GLY A 274 7.78 5.31 16.89
CA GLY A 274 7.41 5.49 18.29
C GLY A 274 5.97 6.01 18.40
N LYS A 275 5.81 7.30 18.67
CA LYS A 275 4.50 7.98 18.72
C LYS A 275 4.48 9.24 17.85
N GLU A 276 5.52 9.41 17.05
CA GLU A 276 5.67 10.58 16.19
C GLU A 276 5.29 10.24 14.75
N ARG A 277 4.43 11.07 14.15
CA ARG A 277 4.21 11.11 12.73
C ARG A 277 4.99 12.24 12.12
N PHE A 278 5.61 11.99 11.01
CA PHE A 278 6.26 13.00 10.20
C PHE A 278 6.25 12.58 8.73
N ALA A 279 6.34 13.56 7.86
CA ALA A 279 6.49 13.34 6.44
C ALA A 279 7.68 14.14 5.91
N ASN A 280 8.33 13.65 4.88
CA ASN A 280 9.32 14.41 4.17
C ASN A 280 8.64 15.50 3.32
N THR A 281 9.36 16.57 3.05
CA THR A 281 8.88 17.64 2.18
C THR A 281 8.49 17.11 0.79
N PRO A 282 7.38 17.59 0.20
CA PRO A 282 7.02 17.30 -1.19
C PRO A 282 7.76 18.21 -2.20
N ASP A 283 8.56 19.18 -1.73
CA ASP A 283 9.36 20.08 -2.58
C ASP A 283 10.67 19.38 -2.98
N MET A 284 10.80 19.02 -4.24
CA MET A 284 11.97 18.35 -4.81
C MET A 284 13.26 19.14 -4.58
N LYS A 285 13.23 20.45 -4.78
CA LYS A 285 14.43 21.27 -4.60
C LYS A 285 14.89 21.28 -3.15
N LYS A 286 13.95 21.50 -2.21
CA LYS A 286 14.23 21.46 -0.77
C LYS A 286 14.78 20.11 -0.36
N TYR A 287 14.22 19.02 -0.91
CA TYR A 287 14.67 17.66 -0.66
C TYR A 287 16.11 17.43 -1.12
N LEU A 288 16.44 17.75 -2.38
CA LEU A 288 17.79 17.59 -2.94
C LEU A 288 18.85 18.40 -2.19
N GLU A 289 18.52 19.61 -1.78
CA GLU A 289 19.46 20.50 -1.08
C GLU A 289 19.72 20.10 0.37
N ASN A 290 18.80 19.34 1.02
CA ASN A 290 18.83 19.15 2.47
C ASN A 290 18.72 17.68 2.92
N SER A 291 18.74 16.70 2.04
CA SER A 291 18.57 15.27 2.34
C SER A 291 19.53 14.73 3.43
N ARG A 292 20.74 15.30 3.53
CA ARG A 292 21.73 14.97 4.58
C ARG A 292 21.33 15.42 5.99
N THR A 293 20.30 16.23 6.11
CA THR A 293 19.86 16.83 7.38
C THR A 293 18.36 16.56 7.53
N PRO A 294 17.97 15.37 8.01
CA PRO A 294 16.56 14.95 8.07
C PRO A 294 15.63 15.99 8.69
N GLU A 295 16.08 16.73 9.71
CA GLU A 295 15.26 17.75 10.38
C GLU A 295 14.86 18.90 9.46
N LYS A 296 15.59 19.14 8.37
CA LYS A 296 15.27 20.20 7.41
C LYS A 296 14.26 19.78 6.34
N ILE A 297 14.16 18.48 6.09
CA ILE A 297 13.22 17.94 5.10
C ILE A 297 11.94 17.38 5.74
N ARG A 298 11.93 17.11 7.04
CA ARG A 298 10.79 16.55 7.77
C ARG A 298 9.83 17.63 8.24
N GLU A 299 8.56 17.35 8.06
CA GLU A 299 7.44 18.09 8.63
C GLU A 299 6.81 17.18 9.70
N LYS A 300 6.96 17.58 10.98
CA LYS A 300 6.45 16.80 12.11
C LYS A 300 5.02 17.22 12.42
N GLU A 301 4.16 16.22 12.62
CA GLU A 301 2.85 16.41 13.23
C GLU A 301 2.98 16.54 14.76
N PRO A 302 1.97 17.11 15.45
CA PRO A 302 1.92 17.03 16.91
C PRO A 302 2.00 15.58 17.37
N PRO A 303 2.69 15.28 18.49
CA PRO A 303 2.75 13.92 19.01
C PRO A 303 1.34 13.38 19.26
N LEU A 304 1.10 12.13 18.86
CA LEU A 304 -0.19 11.47 19.05
C LEU A 304 -0.54 11.40 20.54
N THR A 305 -1.74 11.84 20.87
CA THR A 305 -2.31 11.63 22.19
C THR A 305 -2.68 10.16 22.38
N ARG A 306 -3.01 9.77 23.60
CA ARG A 306 -3.51 8.41 23.85
C ARG A 306 -4.84 8.16 23.12
N GLU A 307 -5.67 9.15 23.06
CA GLU A 307 -6.96 9.14 22.35
C GLU A 307 -6.75 8.92 20.85
N ASP A 308 -5.79 9.63 20.25
CA ASP A 308 -5.43 9.44 18.84
C ASP A 308 -4.90 8.01 18.58
N GLU A 309 -4.03 7.49 19.45
CA GLU A 309 -3.52 6.12 19.32
C GLU A 309 -4.63 5.06 19.42
N MET A 310 -5.62 5.28 20.30
CA MET A 310 -6.79 4.39 20.43
C MET A 310 -7.67 4.48 19.20
N ALA A 311 -7.93 5.69 18.69
CA ALA A 311 -8.72 5.90 17.48
C ALA A 311 -8.05 5.22 16.26
N GLU A 312 -6.75 5.41 16.07
CA GLU A 312 -5.98 4.75 15.01
C GLU A 312 -6.04 3.22 15.11
N PHE A 313 -5.92 2.67 16.33
CA PHE A 313 -6.08 1.23 16.52
C PHE A 313 -7.45 0.75 16.04
N MET A 314 -8.51 1.53 16.27
CA MET A 314 -9.85 1.20 15.82
C MET A 314 -9.97 1.28 14.31
N PHE A 315 -9.74 2.45 13.71
CA PHE A 315 -10.06 2.64 12.30
C PHE A 315 -9.08 1.93 11.35
N LEU A 316 -7.79 1.82 11.70
CA LEU A 316 -6.85 1.04 10.89
C LEU A 316 -7.11 -0.47 11.03
N GLY A 317 -7.33 -0.93 12.27
CA GLY A 317 -7.57 -2.35 12.53
C GLY A 317 -8.89 -2.87 11.95
N LEU A 318 -9.93 -2.02 11.85
CA LEU A 318 -11.21 -2.35 11.23
C LEU A 318 -11.12 -2.48 9.70
N ARG A 319 -10.05 -2.01 9.07
CA ARG A 319 -9.79 -2.31 7.65
C ARG A 319 -9.53 -3.79 7.39
N MET A 320 -8.96 -4.48 8.37
CA MET A 320 -8.70 -5.92 8.27
C MET A 320 -10.01 -6.71 8.41
N THR A 321 -10.23 -7.72 7.55
CA THR A 321 -11.41 -8.58 7.65
C THR A 321 -11.48 -9.36 8.97
N ARG A 322 -10.31 -9.69 9.55
CA ARG A 322 -10.23 -10.26 10.91
C ARG A 322 -10.55 -9.26 12.03
N GLY A 323 -10.64 -7.98 11.72
CA GLY A 323 -10.90 -6.90 12.66
C GLY A 323 -9.89 -6.77 13.79
N ILE A 324 -10.29 -6.13 14.88
CA ILE A 324 -9.49 -5.82 16.07
C ILE A 324 -9.74 -6.81 17.20
N SER A 325 -8.75 -6.99 18.08
CA SER A 325 -8.86 -7.84 19.27
C SER A 325 -9.11 -6.97 20.52
N LYS A 326 -10.16 -7.26 21.28
CA LYS A 326 -10.47 -6.59 22.57
C LYS A 326 -9.34 -6.79 23.56
N ALA A 327 -8.79 -7.99 23.65
CA ALA A 327 -7.67 -8.29 24.54
C ALA A 327 -6.38 -7.57 24.15
N GLU A 328 -6.15 -7.33 22.85
CA GLU A 328 -5.00 -6.58 22.38
C GLU A 328 -5.14 -5.09 22.70
N PHE A 329 -6.33 -4.52 22.50
CA PHE A 329 -6.64 -3.15 22.89
C PHE A 329 -6.40 -2.95 24.40
N GLU A 330 -6.96 -3.82 25.25
CA GLU A 330 -6.78 -3.75 26.70
C GLU A 330 -5.30 -3.87 27.11
N ARG A 331 -4.57 -4.80 26.49
CA ARG A 331 -3.12 -4.96 26.74
C ARG A 331 -2.32 -3.71 26.38
N GLN A 332 -2.66 -3.05 25.26
CA GLN A 332 -1.93 -1.89 24.76
C GLN A 332 -2.28 -0.62 25.51
N PHE A 333 -3.56 -0.42 25.81
CA PHE A 333 -4.07 0.82 26.38
C PHE A 333 -4.47 0.74 27.85
N GLY A 334 -4.49 -0.46 28.47
CA GLY A 334 -4.84 -0.66 29.87
C GLY A 334 -6.28 -0.29 30.22
N SER A 335 -7.18 -0.31 29.22
CA SER A 335 -8.61 -0.02 29.36
C SER A 335 -9.41 -0.97 28.47
N GLU A 336 -10.57 -1.40 28.94
CA GLU A 336 -11.48 -2.17 28.10
C GLU A 336 -12.04 -1.30 26.96
N ILE A 337 -12.12 -1.87 25.75
CA ILE A 337 -12.61 -1.16 24.58
C ILE A 337 -14.06 -0.68 24.76
N ASP A 338 -14.89 -1.47 25.45
CA ASP A 338 -16.30 -1.13 25.72
C ASP A 338 -16.43 0.06 26.69
N ALA A 339 -15.44 0.30 27.54
CA ALA A 339 -15.44 1.47 28.43
C ALA A 339 -15.17 2.78 27.68
N ILE A 340 -14.45 2.72 26.55
CA ILE A 340 -14.08 3.89 25.75
C ILE A 340 -15.07 4.08 24.61
N TYR A 341 -15.35 3.02 23.84
CA TYR A 341 -16.13 3.07 22.59
C TYR A 341 -17.49 2.35 22.67
N GLY A 342 -17.97 2.05 23.87
CA GLY A 342 -19.17 1.24 24.07
C GLY A 342 -20.43 1.79 23.37
N ASP A 343 -20.60 3.12 23.30
CA ASP A 343 -21.74 3.72 22.62
C ASP A 343 -21.65 3.53 21.09
N VAL A 344 -20.48 3.77 20.51
CA VAL A 344 -20.21 3.57 19.09
C VAL A 344 -20.37 2.11 18.72
N LEU A 345 -19.83 1.22 19.52
CA LEU A 345 -19.94 -0.22 19.30
C LEU A 345 -21.39 -0.70 19.37
N ARG A 346 -22.18 -0.25 20.36
CA ARG A 346 -23.62 -0.59 20.45
C ARG A 346 -24.40 -0.08 19.25
N LYS A 347 -24.14 1.17 18.83
CA LYS A 347 -24.77 1.78 17.63
C LYS A 347 -24.58 0.88 16.42
N TYR A 348 -23.35 0.59 16.05
CA TYR A 348 -23.06 -0.12 14.80
C TYR A 348 -23.34 -1.63 14.87
N LYS A 349 -23.26 -2.25 16.05
CA LYS A 349 -23.75 -3.63 16.24
C LYS A 349 -25.27 -3.73 16.09
N SER A 350 -26.02 -2.76 16.63
CA SER A 350 -27.49 -2.75 16.47
C SER A 350 -27.93 -2.55 15.02
N MET A 351 -27.09 -1.90 14.20
CA MET A 351 -27.31 -1.72 12.76
C MET A 351 -26.81 -2.92 11.93
N GLY A 352 -26.17 -3.91 12.53
CA GLY A 352 -25.59 -5.04 11.83
C GLY A 352 -24.30 -4.72 11.05
N LEU A 353 -23.71 -3.53 11.25
CA LEU A 353 -22.52 -3.07 10.52
C LEU A 353 -21.20 -3.50 11.20
N LEU A 354 -21.22 -3.74 12.51
CA LEU A 354 -20.14 -4.36 13.27
C LEU A 354 -20.62 -5.69 13.85
N LEU A 355 -19.74 -6.68 13.77
CA LEU A 355 -19.92 -7.99 14.37
C LEU A 355 -18.88 -8.23 15.48
N GLU A 356 -19.22 -9.07 16.45
CA GLU A 356 -18.28 -9.48 17.50
C GLU A 356 -18.31 -11.02 17.63
N GLU A 357 -17.15 -11.63 17.42
CA GLU A 357 -16.97 -13.07 17.59
C GLU A 357 -15.59 -13.37 18.21
N ASN A 358 -15.55 -14.32 19.13
CA ASN A 358 -14.31 -14.79 19.75
C ASN A 358 -13.41 -13.65 20.31
N GLY A 359 -14.03 -12.59 20.88
CA GLY A 359 -13.30 -11.43 21.41
C GLY A 359 -12.68 -10.50 20.37
N ARG A 360 -13.12 -10.64 19.13
CA ARG A 360 -12.76 -9.72 18.02
C ARG A 360 -13.97 -8.96 17.53
N ILE A 361 -13.75 -7.72 17.10
CA ILE A 361 -14.74 -6.84 16.49
C ILE A 361 -14.29 -6.56 15.06
N PHE A 362 -15.19 -6.75 14.10
CA PHE A 362 -14.91 -6.56 12.68
C PHE A 362 -16.13 -6.02 11.94
N LEU A 363 -15.90 -5.44 10.78
CA LEU A 363 -16.97 -4.97 9.90
C LEU A 363 -17.74 -6.18 9.31
N SER A 364 -19.06 -6.10 9.29
CA SER A 364 -19.86 -7.00 8.45
C SER A 364 -19.64 -6.69 6.97
N ARG A 365 -20.22 -7.48 6.08
CA ARG A 365 -20.20 -7.18 4.65
C ARG A 365 -20.80 -5.80 4.35
N GLU A 366 -21.98 -5.54 4.89
CA GLU A 366 -22.66 -4.24 4.78
C GLU A 366 -21.84 -3.13 5.45
N GLY A 367 -21.14 -3.45 6.56
CA GLY A 367 -20.27 -2.51 7.26
C GLY A 367 -19.06 -2.09 6.44
N ILE A 368 -18.52 -2.95 5.59
CA ILE A 368 -17.38 -2.62 4.71
C ILE A 368 -17.77 -1.52 3.71
N HIS A 369 -18.98 -1.57 3.13
CA HIS A 369 -19.45 -0.56 2.16
C HIS A 369 -19.55 0.84 2.75
N VAL A 370 -19.83 0.94 4.04
CA VAL A 370 -19.93 2.22 4.77
C VAL A 370 -18.79 2.39 5.77
N SER A 371 -17.70 1.69 5.54
CA SER A 371 -16.56 1.61 6.47
C SER A 371 -16.01 2.97 6.86
N ASN A 372 -15.91 3.92 5.94
CA ASN A 372 -15.42 5.26 6.24
C ASN A 372 -16.32 5.96 7.29
N SER A 373 -17.64 5.83 7.18
CA SER A 373 -18.59 6.40 8.16
C SER A 373 -18.49 5.70 9.52
N VAL A 374 -18.36 4.37 9.51
CA VAL A 374 -18.18 3.59 10.76
C VAL A 374 -16.85 3.95 11.43
N MET A 375 -15.77 4.03 10.67
CA MET A 375 -14.42 4.32 11.18
C MET A 375 -14.30 5.77 11.68
N ALA A 376 -14.97 6.73 11.05
CA ALA A 376 -14.94 8.13 11.45
C ALA A 376 -15.54 8.36 12.85
N ASP A 377 -16.52 7.56 13.28
CA ASP A 377 -17.13 7.70 14.61
C ASP A 377 -16.20 7.26 15.77
N PHE A 378 -15.03 6.66 15.47
CA PHE A 378 -14.02 6.35 16.46
C PHE A 378 -13.00 7.48 16.66
N LEU A 379 -13.04 8.52 15.84
CA LEU A 379 -12.19 9.71 16.01
C LEU A 379 -12.60 10.50 17.27
N PRO A 380 -11.61 11.14 17.96
CA PRO A 380 -11.88 11.91 19.17
C PRO A 380 -12.72 13.17 18.91
#